data_f7a202af291005f44cecb669b2cdacca
#
_entry.id   f7a202af291005f44cecb669b2cdacca
#
_cell.length_a   1.000
_cell.length_b   1.000
_cell.length_c   1.000
_cell.angle_alpha   90.00
_cell.angle_beta   90.00
_cell.angle_gamma   90.00
#
_symmetry.space_group_name_H-M   'P 1'
#
loop_
_entity.id
_entity.type
_entity.pdbx_description
1 polymer ?
#
loop_
_entity_poly.entity_id
_entity_poly.type
_entity_poly.pdbx_seq_one_letter_code
_entity_poly.pdbx_strand_id
1 'polypeptide(L)'
;MQYFAPFAGAAIGEDFRDTGRDALVVYDDLSKQAVAYREVSLILRRPSGREAYPGDIFYLHSRLLERAAKIINQQEVAEQMNDLPPSLKGKVKAGGSLTALPIIETQAGDVSAYIPTNVISITDGQIFLETDLFNQGFRPAINVGISVSRVGGSAQIKSMKKVAGTLKIDQAQYRELEAFSKFSSDMDPVTAMAIDRGRKNNQLLIQPQYSPMPVGEQIAILYCGTHSLLRDVPLHKVQDFQKSFLEMMRADHQKDVLDVLSSGVINDDVTAIIEKVAADTAQPFKVNE
;
A
#
# COMPACT_ATOMS: atom_id res chain seq x y z
N MET A 1 8.88 -14.69 24.50
CA MET A 1 9.44 -13.64 23.62
C MET A 1 8.42 -13.11 22.64
N GLN A 2 7.66 -13.92 21.91
CA GLN A 2 6.65 -13.48 20.93
C GLN A 2 5.61 -12.48 21.46
N TYR A 3 5.27 -12.56 22.75
CA TYR A 3 4.36 -11.61 23.39
C TYR A 3 5.00 -10.22 23.58
N PHE A 4 6.26 -10.12 24.00
CA PHE A 4 6.91 -8.85 24.35
C PHE A 4 7.64 -8.16 23.18
N ALA A 5 8.13 -8.91 22.20
CA ALA A 5 8.93 -8.37 21.11
C ALA A 5 8.25 -7.21 20.37
N PRO A 6 6.94 -7.25 20.03
CA PRO A 6 6.26 -6.13 19.38
C PRO A 6 6.30 -4.83 20.19
N PHE A 7 6.16 -4.93 21.52
CA PHE A 7 6.25 -3.74 22.40
C PHE A 7 7.65 -3.15 22.45
N ALA A 8 8.68 -4.00 22.42
CA ALA A 8 10.07 -3.54 22.36
C ALA A 8 10.34 -2.83 21.01
N GLY A 9 9.87 -3.39 19.89
CA GLY A 9 9.95 -2.76 18.58
C GLY A 9 9.23 -1.40 18.53
N ALA A 10 8.04 -1.33 19.12
CA ALA A 10 7.30 -0.07 19.24
C ALA A 10 8.09 0.98 20.05
N ALA A 11 8.71 0.61 21.16
CA ALA A 11 9.49 1.52 21.98
C ALA A 11 10.70 2.11 21.24
N ILE A 12 11.38 1.29 20.41
CA ILE A 12 12.46 1.77 19.55
C ILE A 12 11.91 2.75 18.50
N GLY A 13 10.78 2.42 17.86
CA GLY A 13 10.14 3.30 16.89
C GLY A 13 9.68 4.64 17.47
N GLU A 14 9.21 4.62 18.73
CA GLU A 14 8.83 5.84 19.46
C GLU A 14 10.01 6.78 19.71
N ASP A 15 11.21 6.26 20.00
CA ASP A 15 12.40 7.10 20.15
C ASP A 15 12.69 7.88 18.85
N PHE A 16 12.54 7.24 17.68
CA PHE A 16 12.66 7.94 16.40
C PHE A 16 11.57 9.00 16.23
N ARG A 17 10.31 8.62 16.43
CA ARG A 17 9.15 9.52 16.33
C ARG A 17 9.30 10.74 17.23
N ASP A 18 9.62 10.52 18.49
CA ASP A 18 9.64 11.58 19.51
C ASP A 18 10.87 12.49 19.39
N THR A 19 11.89 12.07 18.64
CA THR A 19 13.06 12.89 18.28
C THR A 19 12.97 13.53 16.90
N GLY A 20 11.77 13.56 16.28
CA GLY A 20 11.48 14.25 15.02
C GLY A 20 11.94 13.49 13.78
N ARG A 21 12.14 12.18 13.89
CA ARG A 21 12.50 11.29 12.79
C ARG A 21 11.32 10.43 12.39
N ASP A 22 11.36 9.85 11.21
CA ASP A 22 10.36 8.92 10.73
C ASP A 22 10.83 7.48 10.96
N ALA A 23 9.92 6.60 11.38
CA ALA A 23 10.16 5.18 11.55
C ALA A 23 9.04 4.33 10.97
N LEU A 24 9.39 3.17 10.45
CA LEU A 24 8.47 2.13 10.01
C LEU A 24 8.73 0.87 10.84
N VAL A 25 7.70 0.32 11.46
CA VAL A 25 7.76 -0.97 12.16
C VAL A 25 6.83 -1.98 11.48
N VAL A 26 7.34 -3.17 11.24
CA VAL A 26 6.56 -4.30 10.72
C VAL A 26 6.45 -5.34 11.81
N TYR A 27 5.23 -5.71 12.19
CA TYR A 27 4.96 -6.76 13.16
C TYR A 27 4.58 -8.06 12.43
N ASP A 28 5.54 -8.94 12.24
CA ASP A 28 5.36 -10.23 11.57
C ASP A 28 5.49 -11.38 12.58
N ASP A 29 4.36 -11.92 13.17
CA ASP A 29 3.01 -11.39 13.00
C ASP A 29 2.30 -11.24 14.36
N LEU A 30 1.21 -10.48 14.39
CA LEU A 30 0.42 -10.28 15.61
C LEU A 30 -0.57 -11.43 15.90
N SER A 31 -0.82 -12.31 14.92
CA SER A 31 -1.58 -13.54 15.16
C SER A 31 -0.83 -14.46 16.13
N LYS A 32 0.49 -14.61 15.94
CA LYS A 32 1.35 -15.37 16.86
C LYS A 32 1.51 -14.69 18.22
N GLN A 33 1.54 -13.36 18.26
CA GLN A 33 1.50 -12.62 19.51
C GLN A 33 0.23 -12.92 20.30
N ALA A 34 -0.93 -12.93 19.63
CA ALA A 34 -2.22 -13.24 20.25
C ALA A 34 -2.25 -14.68 20.80
N VAL A 35 -1.72 -15.65 20.03
CA VAL A 35 -1.61 -17.05 20.49
C VAL A 35 -0.74 -17.15 21.73
N ALA A 36 0.44 -16.55 21.74
CA ALA A 36 1.34 -16.54 22.89
C ALA A 36 0.68 -15.91 24.13
N TYR A 37 -0.08 -14.82 23.94
CA TYR A 37 -0.83 -14.18 25.03
C TYR A 37 -1.97 -15.06 25.56
N ARG A 38 -2.67 -15.77 24.67
CA ARG A 38 -3.70 -16.76 25.04
C ARG A 38 -3.10 -17.89 25.86
N GLU A 39 -1.97 -18.46 25.45
CA GLU A 39 -1.27 -19.53 26.19
C GLU A 39 -0.89 -19.09 27.61
N VAL A 40 -0.27 -17.92 27.75
CA VAL A 40 0.07 -17.36 29.08
C VAL A 40 -1.19 -17.16 29.94
N SER A 41 -2.26 -16.63 29.35
CA SER A 41 -3.52 -16.38 30.05
C SER A 41 -4.19 -17.67 30.52
N LEU A 42 -4.15 -18.74 29.73
CA LEU A 42 -4.68 -20.05 30.09
C LEU A 42 -3.86 -20.72 31.20
N ILE A 43 -2.54 -20.62 31.17
CA ILE A 43 -1.66 -21.10 32.24
C ILE A 43 -1.96 -20.37 33.56
N LEU A 44 -2.21 -19.07 33.48
CA LEU A 44 -2.59 -18.24 34.65
C LEU A 44 -4.07 -18.44 35.07
N ARG A 45 -4.80 -19.35 34.42
CA ARG A 45 -6.23 -19.65 34.66
C ARG A 45 -7.13 -18.41 34.58
N ARG A 46 -6.79 -17.46 33.70
CA ARG A 46 -7.65 -16.31 33.44
C ARG A 46 -8.92 -16.74 32.68
N PRO A 47 -10.08 -16.11 32.97
CA PRO A 47 -11.31 -16.41 32.23
C PRO A 47 -11.10 -16.24 30.70
N SER A 48 -11.50 -17.22 29.92
CA SER A 48 -11.43 -17.18 28.47
C SER A 48 -12.80 -16.85 27.86
N GLY A 49 -12.75 -16.09 26.76
CA GLY A 49 -13.92 -15.75 25.95
C GLY A 49 -13.90 -16.44 24.57
N ARG A 50 -14.30 -15.72 23.53
CA ARG A 50 -14.35 -16.21 22.15
C ARG A 50 -12.99 -16.77 21.72
N GLU A 51 -12.99 -17.94 21.09
CA GLU A 51 -11.81 -18.66 20.60
C GLU A 51 -10.73 -18.89 21.69
N ALA A 52 -11.19 -19.02 22.95
CA ALA A 52 -10.35 -19.17 24.13
C ALA A 52 -9.39 -18.00 24.39
N TYR A 53 -9.54 -16.85 23.75
CA TYR A 53 -8.79 -15.65 24.08
C TYR A 53 -9.28 -15.02 25.39
N PRO A 54 -8.38 -14.38 26.17
CA PRO A 54 -8.77 -13.62 27.36
C PRO A 54 -9.58 -12.38 26.97
N GLY A 55 -10.43 -11.87 27.87
CA GLY A 55 -11.32 -10.76 27.58
C GLY A 55 -10.62 -9.44 27.20
N ASP A 56 -9.35 -9.30 27.52
CA ASP A 56 -8.52 -8.13 27.20
C ASP A 56 -7.66 -8.28 25.93
N ILE A 57 -7.94 -9.27 25.09
CA ILE A 57 -7.18 -9.50 23.85
C ILE A 57 -7.23 -8.28 22.89
N PHE A 58 -8.37 -7.59 22.84
CA PHE A 58 -8.49 -6.36 22.06
C PHE A 58 -7.51 -5.30 22.58
N TYR A 59 -7.40 -5.16 23.90
CA TYR A 59 -6.48 -4.21 24.53
C TYR A 59 -5.02 -4.56 24.30
N LEU A 60 -4.67 -5.83 24.12
CA LEU A 60 -3.32 -6.25 23.74
C LEU A 60 -2.87 -5.55 22.44
N HIS A 61 -3.68 -5.58 21.40
CA HIS A 61 -3.35 -4.99 20.10
C HIS A 61 -3.58 -3.48 20.06
N SER A 62 -4.66 -2.96 20.67
CA SER A 62 -4.95 -1.53 20.63
C SER A 62 -3.86 -0.71 21.32
N ARG A 63 -3.41 -1.10 22.51
CA ARG A 63 -2.32 -0.41 23.21
C ARG A 63 -0.96 -0.50 22.52
N LEU A 64 -0.77 -1.45 21.59
CA LEU A 64 0.41 -1.55 20.75
C LEU A 64 0.29 -0.64 19.53
N LEU A 65 -0.81 -0.74 18.80
CA LEU A 65 -1.00 -0.11 17.49
C LEU A 65 -1.30 1.38 17.59
N GLU A 66 -2.01 1.82 18.64
CA GLU A 66 -2.27 3.25 18.91
C GLU A 66 -0.99 4.06 19.24
N ARG A 67 0.12 3.39 19.47
CA ARG A 67 1.44 4.04 19.64
C ARG A 67 2.01 4.51 18.29
N ALA A 68 1.56 3.96 17.17
CA ALA A 68 1.88 4.45 15.84
C ALA A 68 1.14 5.76 15.59
N ALA A 69 1.90 6.85 15.45
CA ALA A 69 1.33 8.19 15.32
C ALA A 69 2.31 9.14 14.63
N LYS A 70 1.79 10.25 14.13
CA LYS A 70 2.58 11.39 13.67
C LYS A 70 2.48 12.52 14.69
N ILE A 71 3.63 13.02 15.10
CA ILE A 71 3.72 14.20 15.98
C ILE A 71 3.39 15.45 15.16
N ILE A 72 2.68 16.37 15.81
CA ILE A 72 2.33 17.66 15.20
C ILE A 72 3.60 18.44 14.76
N ASN A 73 3.49 19.20 13.66
CA ASN A 73 4.63 19.94 13.10
C ASN A 73 4.98 21.23 13.89
N GLN A 74 4.18 21.61 14.90
CA GLN A 74 4.40 22.78 15.72
C GLN A 74 5.17 22.39 16.99
N GLN A 75 6.42 22.87 17.11
CA GLN A 75 7.31 22.51 18.21
C GLN A 75 6.73 22.86 19.60
N GLU A 76 6.14 24.04 19.74
CA GLU A 76 5.55 24.50 21.01
C GLU A 76 4.43 23.58 21.50
N VAL A 77 3.64 23.01 20.55
CA VAL A 77 2.55 22.07 20.90
C VAL A 77 3.12 20.68 21.18
N ALA A 78 4.14 20.25 20.44
CA ALA A 78 4.79 18.95 20.65
C ALA A 78 5.43 18.85 22.05
N GLU A 79 6.00 19.95 22.56
CA GLU A 79 6.59 20.00 23.90
C GLU A 79 5.56 19.94 25.04
N GLN A 80 4.29 20.16 24.74
CA GLN A 80 3.19 20.14 25.71
C GLN A 80 2.46 18.78 25.75
N MET A 81 2.99 17.74 25.12
CA MET A 81 2.41 16.39 25.18
C MET A 81 2.31 15.88 26.62
N ASN A 82 1.14 15.40 27.03
CA ASN A 82 0.80 15.14 28.43
C ASN A 82 1.55 13.95 29.05
N ASP A 83 1.88 12.92 28.28
CA ASP A 83 2.42 11.65 28.79
C ASP A 83 3.88 11.42 28.39
N LEU A 84 4.67 12.50 28.31
CA LEU A 84 6.09 12.37 28.00
C LEU A 84 6.86 11.67 29.13
N PRO A 85 7.59 10.59 28.83
CA PRO A 85 8.53 10.01 29.76
C PRO A 85 9.53 11.08 30.26
N PRO A 86 9.94 11.03 31.52
CA PRO A 86 10.90 12.01 32.08
C PRO A 86 12.19 12.12 31.26
N SER A 87 12.61 11.04 30.61
CA SER A 87 13.79 10.96 29.74
C SER A 87 13.66 11.77 28.44
N LEU A 88 12.43 12.07 28.00
CA LEU A 88 12.12 12.80 26.75
C LEU A 88 11.76 14.26 27.01
N LYS A 89 11.59 14.70 28.26
CA LYS A 89 11.33 16.11 28.57
C LYS A 89 12.45 16.99 28.02
N GLY A 90 12.08 17.98 27.19
CA GLY A 90 13.00 18.86 26.48
C GLY A 90 13.75 18.25 25.30
N LYS A 91 13.47 16.99 24.94
CA LYS A 91 14.07 16.30 23.78
C LYS A 91 13.09 16.06 22.65
N VAL A 92 11.80 16.23 22.89
CA VAL A 92 10.76 16.02 21.87
C VAL A 92 10.91 17.03 20.75
N LYS A 93 10.87 16.53 19.53
CA LYS A 93 10.88 17.35 18.30
C LYS A 93 9.59 17.14 17.54
N ALA A 94 9.11 18.21 16.93
CA ALA A 94 7.93 18.19 16.08
C ALA A 94 8.16 17.38 14.79
N GLY A 95 7.07 16.88 14.20
CA GLY A 95 7.02 16.34 12.84
C GLY A 95 7.46 14.89 12.68
N GLY A 96 7.99 14.24 13.72
CA GLY A 96 8.35 12.81 13.65
C GLY A 96 7.14 11.90 13.49
N SER A 97 7.33 10.71 12.90
CA SER A 97 6.27 9.73 12.70
C SER A 97 6.69 8.31 13.00
N LEU A 98 5.73 7.50 13.44
CA LEU A 98 5.85 6.04 13.52
C LEU A 98 4.71 5.40 12.76
N THR A 99 5.04 4.72 11.69
CA THR A 99 4.08 3.92 10.90
C THR A 99 4.22 2.46 11.28
N ALA A 100 3.10 1.80 11.58
CA ALA A 100 3.05 0.39 11.89
C ALA A 100 2.35 -0.40 10.78
N LEU A 101 2.95 -1.50 10.35
CA LEU A 101 2.36 -2.49 9.44
C LEU A 101 2.21 -3.81 10.19
N PRO A 102 1.08 -4.04 10.87
CA PRO A 102 0.79 -5.32 11.50
C PRO A 102 0.40 -6.36 10.45
N ILE A 103 1.06 -7.51 10.49
CA ILE A 103 0.68 -8.67 9.69
C ILE A 103 -0.24 -9.55 10.53
N ILE A 104 -1.36 -9.93 9.93
CA ILE A 104 -2.34 -10.87 10.51
C ILE A 104 -2.49 -12.04 9.56
N GLU A 105 -2.24 -13.23 10.07
CA GLU A 105 -2.47 -14.46 9.34
C GLU A 105 -3.96 -14.84 9.41
N THR A 106 -4.57 -15.11 8.26
CA THR A 106 -5.95 -15.60 8.15
C THR A 106 -5.95 -17.05 7.72
N GLN A 107 -6.88 -17.86 8.24
CA GLN A 107 -7.08 -19.21 7.76
C GLN A 107 -8.07 -19.19 6.59
N ALA A 108 -7.66 -19.73 5.45
CA ALA A 108 -8.47 -19.78 4.22
C ALA A 108 -9.08 -18.42 3.80
N GLY A 109 -8.40 -17.30 4.11
CA GLY A 109 -8.89 -15.95 3.79
C GLY A 109 -10.04 -15.47 4.68
N ASP A 110 -10.35 -16.14 5.79
CA ASP A 110 -11.41 -15.70 6.70
C ASP A 110 -10.98 -14.47 7.52
N VAL A 111 -11.43 -13.32 7.06
CA VAL A 111 -11.23 -12.02 7.72
C VAL A 111 -12.25 -11.72 8.80
N SER A 112 -13.31 -12.55 8.93
CA SER A 112 -14.36 -12.41 9.93
C SER A 112 -13.99 -13.05 11.28
N ALA A 113 -12.87 -13.76 11.34
CA ALA A 113 -12.31 -14.33 12.57
C ALA A 113 -12.01 -13.25 13.61
N TYR A 114 -11.87 -13.65 14.87
CA TYR A 114 -11.83 -12.72 16.00
C TYR A 114 -10.63 -11.77 15.94
N ILE A 115 -9.42 -12.27 15.72
CA ILE A 115 -8.20 -11.44 15.68
C ILE A 115 -8.18 -10.50 14.47
N PRO A 116 -8.45 -10.96 13.22
CA PRO A 116 -8.52 -10.05 12.08
C PRO A 116 -9.51 -8.90 12.26
N THR A 117 -10.74 -9.18 12.73
CA THR A 117 -11.76 -8.14 12.95
C THR A 117 -11.34 -7.10 13.99
N ASN A 118 -10.71 -7.53 15.08
CA ASN A 118 -10.19 -6.63 16.09
C ASN A 118 -9.11 -5.69 15.51
N VAL A 119 -8.15 -6.24 14.76
CA VAL A 119 -7.04 -5.43 14.22
C VAL A 119 -7.52 -4.47 13.12
N ILE A 120 -8.44 -4.91 12.25
CA ILE A 120 -9.06 -4.02 11.25
C ILE A 120 -9.78 -2.84 11.92
N SER A 121 -10.43 -3.06 13.07
CA SER A 121 -11.13 -1.99 13.79
C SER A 121 -10.18 -0.98 14.44
N ILE A 122 -8.99 -1.41 14.85
CA ILE A 122 -7.97 -0.57 15.47
C ILE A 122 -7.20 0.24 14.42
N THR A 123 -6.85 -0.38 13.29
CA THR A 123 -5.99 0.20 12.24
C THR A 123 -6.78 1.09 11.28
N ASP A 124 -6.06 1.88 10.48
CA ASP A 124 -6.64 2.80 9.48
C ASP A 124 -7.00 2.12 8.15
N GLY A 125 -7.18 0.83 8.16
CA GLY A 125 -7.53 0.05 6.99
C GLY A 125 -6.77 -1.26 6.92
N GLN A 126 -6.87 -1.94 5.79
CA GLN A 126 -6.23 -3.23 5.56
C GLN A 126 -5.76 -3.38 4.13
N ILE A 127 -4.67 -4.10 3.95
CA ILE A 127 -4.16 -4.57 2.66
C ILE A 127 -4.43 -6.08 2.60
N PHE A 128 -5.26 -6.51 1.67
CA PHE A 128 -5.56 -7.93 1.47
C PHE A 128 -4.57 -8.57 0.51
N LEU A 129 -3.94 -9.65 0.97
CA LEU A 129 -3.11 -10.53 0.15
C LEU A 129 -3.89 -11.82 -0.12
N GLU A 130 -4.04 -12.19 -1.39
CA GLU A 130 -4.80 -13.36 -1.81
C GLU A 130 -3.90 -14.43 -2.43
N THR A 131 -4.06 -15.66 -1.97
CA THR A 131 -3.32 -16.83 -2.49
C THR A 131 -3.59 -17.05 -3.98
N ASP A 132 -4.82 -16.84 -4.44
CA ASP A 132 -5.17 -17.03 -5.84
C ASP A 132 -4.46 -16.04 -6.76
N LEU A 133 -4.35 -14.77 -6.36
CA LEU A 133 -3.57 -13.77 -7.09
C LEU A 133 -2.09 -14.14 -7.11
N PHE A 134 -1.56 -14.62 -5.99
CA PHE A 134 -0.17 -15.06 -5.91
C PHE A 134 0.13 -16.22 -6.87
N ASN A 135 -0.75 -17.21 -6.92
CA ASN A 135 -0.64 -18.38 -7.80
C ASN A 135 -0.79 -18.02 -9.27
N GLN A 136 -1.57 -16.98 -9.59
CA GLN A 136 -1.71 -16.42 -10.94
C GLN A 136 -0.50 -15.58 -11.38
N GLY A 137 0.49 -15.35 -10.49
CA GLY A 137 1.70 -14.58 -10.79
C GLY A 137 1.60 -13.09 -10.47
N PHE A 138 0.47 -12.61 -9.92
CA PHE A 138 0.37 -11.24 -9.44
C PHE A 138 1.14 -11.09 -8.13
N ARG A 139 2.27 -10.38 -8.19
CA ARG A 139 3.15 -10.15 -7.03
C ARG A 139 3.58 -8.68 -6.99
N PRO A 140 3.26 -7.98 -5.87
CA PRO A 140 2.56 -8.44 -4.66
C PRO A 140 1.11 -8.85 -4.94
N ALA A 141 0.62 -9.87 -4.24
CA ALA A 141 -0.71 -10.46 -4.43
C ALA A 141 -1.84 -9.63 -3.78
N ILE A 142 -1.81 -8.32 -3.96
CA ILE A 142 -2.71 -7.37 -3.32
C ILE A 142 -4.05 -7.32 -4.07
N ASN A 143 -5.13 -7.61 -3.35
CA ASN A 143 -6.46 -7.35 -3.86
C ASN A 143 -6.85 -5.88 -3.65
N VAL A 144 -6.70 -5.06 -4.69
CA VAL A 144 -6.97 -3.62 -4.66
C VAL A 144 -8.44 -3.31 -4.38
N GLY A 145 -9.36 -4.16 -4.82
CA GLY A 145 -10.81 -3.95 -4.67
C GLY A 145 -11.30 -3.93 -3.23
N ILE A 146 -10.82 -4.89 -2.42
CA ILE A 146 -11.24 -5.07 -1.03
C ILE A 146 -10.26 -4.45 -0.02
N SER A 147 -9.08 -4.02 -0.47
CA SER A 147 -8.15 -3.27 0.37
C SER A 147 -8.66 -1.85 0.60
N VAL A 148 -8.56 -1.39 1.85
CA VAL A 148 -9.06 -0.07 2.26
C VAL A 148 -7.96 0.69 3.00
N SER A 149 -7.81 1.98 2.70
CA SER A 149 -7.02 2.91 3.51
C SER A 149 -7.85 4.14 3.84
N ARG A 150 -8.06 4.41 5.14
CA ARG A 150 -8.83 5.57 5.63
C ARG A 150 -8.00 6.86 5.56
N VAL A 151 -6.69 6.77 5.63
CA VAL A 151 -5.78 7.93 5.66
C VAL A 151 -4.85 8.03 4.45
N GLY A 152 -4.68 6.97 3.67
CA GLY A 152 -3.71 6.91 2.57
C GLY A 152 -3.86 8.03 1.54
N GLY A 153 -5.09 8.40 1.19
CA GLY A 153 -5.34 9.51 0.26
C GLY A 153 -4.87 10.88 0.77
N SER A 154 -4.83 11.08 2.09
CA SER A 154 -4.32 12.32 2.70
C SER A 154 -2.80 12.32 2.80
N ALA A 155 -2.17 11.15 2.89
CA ALA A 155 -0.72 10.98 2.95
C ALA A 155 -0.04 11.08 1.57
N GLN A 156 -0.78 10.84 0.48
CA GLN A 156 -0.25 10.94 -0.89
C GLN A 156 0.13 12.36 -1.26
N ILE A 157 1.24 12.52 -1.96
CA ILE A 157 1.60 13.78 -2.63
C ILE A 157 0.57 14.09 -3.73
N LYS A 158 0.41 15.38 -4.07
CA LYS A 158 -0.66 15.85 -4.97
C LYS A 158 -0.61 15.19 -6.35
N SER A 159 0.57 14.99 -6.92
CA SER A 159 0.77 14.33 -8.22
C SER A 159 0.30 12.87 -8.19
N MET A 160 0.67 12.10 -7.16
CA MET A 160 0.19 10.73 -6.97
C MET A 160 -1.33 10.68 -6.81
N LYS A 161 -1.88 11.54 -5.97
CA LYS A 161 -3.33 11.60 -5.74
C LYS A 161 -4.13 11.88 -7.02
N LYS A 162 -3.60 12.76 -7.89
CA LYS A 162 -4.23 13.10 -9.17
C LYS A 162 -4.23 11.93 -10.14
N VAL A 163 -3.12 11.18 -10.23
CA VAL A 163 -2.96 10.06 -11.18
C VAL A 163 -3.61 8.77 -10.67
N ALA A 164 -3.37 8.41 -9.40
CA ALA A 164 -3.86 7.15 -8.85
C ALA A 164 -5.32 7.21 -8.35
N GLY A 165 -5.95 8.40 -8.33
CA GLY A 165 -7.27 8.60 -7.75
C GLY A 165 -8.37 7.74 -8.37
N THR A 166 -8.31 7.49 -9.68
CA THR A 166 -9.28 6.68 -10.42
C THR A 166 -8.93 5.19 -10.46
N LEU A 167 -7.65 4.84 -10.22
CA LEU A 167 -7.14 3.47 -10.41
C LEU A 167 -7.96 2.41 -9.66
N LYS A 168 -8.36 2.71 -8.43
CA LYS A 168 -9.16 1.77 -7.63
C LYS A 168 -10.53 1.53 -8.24
N ILE A 169 -11.17 2.58 -8.74
CA ILE A 169 -12.50 2.50 -9.39
C ILE A 169 -12.36 1.73 -10.71
N ASP A 170 -11.36 2.06 -11.52
CA ASP A 170 -11.06 1.39 -12.78
C ASP A 170 -10.81 -0.12 -12.57
N GLN A 171 -10.10 -0.49 -11.52
CA GLN A 171 -9.83 -1.89 -11.18
C GLN A 171 -11.07 -2.63 -10.66
N ALA A 172 -11.94 -1.96 -9.90
CA ALA A 172 -13.20 -2.55 -9.48
C ALA A 172 -14.11 -2.82 -10.69
N GLN A 173 -14.25 -1.83 -11.58
CA GLN A 173 -15.03 -1.96 -12.82
C GLN A 173 -14.46 -3.08 -13.72
N TYR A 174 -13.14 -3.14 -13.87
CA TYR A 174 -12.49 -4.20 -14.63
C TYR A 174 -12.88 -5.60 -14.12
N ARG A 175 -12.85 -5.82 -12.80
CA ARG A 175 -13.20 -7.14 -12.22
C ARG A 175 -14.64 -7.54 -12.47
N GLU A 176 -15.58 -6.60 -12.38
CA GLU A 176 -16.98 -6.85 -12.71
C GLU A 176 -17.12 -7.23 -14.19
N LEU A 177 -16.52 -6.47 -15.09
CA LEU A 177 -16.58 -6.74 -16.52
C LEU A 177 -15.88 -8.05 -16.90
N GLU A 178 -14.74 -8.36 -16.27
CA GLU A 178 -14.03 -9.62 -16.49
C GLU A 178 -14.87 -10.83 -16.06
N ALA A 179 -15.58 -10.73 -14.94
CA ALA A 179 -16.50 -11.79 -14.50
C ALA A 179 -17.62 -12.02 -15.52
N PHE A 180 -18.20 -10.95 -16.05
CA PHE A 180 -19.22 -11.04 -17.11
C PHE A 180 -18.68 -11.58 -18.42
N SER A 181 -17.46 -11.22 -18.80
CA SER A 181 -16.84 -11.64 -20.07
C SER A 181 -16.68 -13.17 -20.21
N LYS A 182 -16.58 -13.87 -19.07
CA LYS A 182 -16.50 -15.33 -19.05
C LYS A 182 -17.80 -16.02 -19.48
N PHE A 183 -18.92 -15.30 -19.46
CA PHE A 183 -20.24 -15.83 -19.78
C PHE A 183 -20.84 -15.27 -21.09
N SER A 184 -20.23 -14.27 -21.69
CA SER A 184 -20.71 -13.62 -22.91
C SER A 184 -19.74 -13.82 -24.06
N SER A 185 -20.22 -14.29 -25.21
CA SER A 185 -19.43 -14.46 -26.43
C SER A 185 -19.30 -13.17 -27.24
N ASP A 186 -20.25 -12.23 -27.07
CA ASP A 186 -20.26 -10.96 -27.80
C ASP A 186 -20.06 -9.79 -26.80
N MET A 187 -18.90 -9.16 -26.88
CA MET A 187 -18.59 -7.94 -26.13
C MET A 187 -18.62 -6.72 -27.04
N ASP A 188 -19.26 -5.66 -26.58
CA ASP A 188 -19.16 -4.37 -27.24
C ASP A 188 -17.72 -3.80 -27.15
N PRO A 189 -17.30 -2.97 -28.13
CA PRO A 189 -15.95 -2.45 -28.19
C PRO A 189 -15.52 -1.63 -26.95
N VAL A 190 -16.45 -0.95 -26.29
CA VAL A 190 -16.16 -0.12 -25.09
C VAL A 190 -15.81 -1.02 -23.91
N THR A 191 -16.61 -2.05 -23.70
CA THR A 191 -16.36 -3.07 -22.66
C THR A 191 -15.04 -3.79 -22.89
N ALA A 192 -14.74 -4.18 -24.14
CA ALA A 192 -13.47 -4.82 -24.50
C ALA A 192 -12.27 -3.91 -24.18
N MET A 193 -12.35 -2.61 -24.50
CA MET A 193 -11.30 -1.64 -24.18
C MET A 193 -11.12 -1.45 -22.68
N ALA A 194 -12.20 -1.44 -21.90
CA ALA A 194 -12.12 -1.32 -20.44
C ALA A 194 -11.44 -2.54 -19.80
N ILE A 195 -11.73 -3.75 -20.31
CA ILE A 195 -11.09 -4.99 -19.87
C ILE A 195 -9.61 -5.01 -20.25
N ASP A 196 -9.25 -4.62 -21.48
CA ASP A 196 -7.86 -4.56 -21.94
C ASP A 196 -7.04 -3.58 -21.07
N ARG A 197 -7.58 -2.38 -20.82
CA ARG A 197 -6.95 -1.40 -19.92
C ARG A 197 -6.76 -1.95 -18.50
N GLY A 198 -7.78 -2.60 -17.94
CA GLY A 198 -7.71 -3.18 -16.62
C GLY A 198 -6.65 -4.30 -16.51
N ARG A 199 -6.55 -5.16 -17.52
CA ARG A 199 -5.51 -6.21 -17.60
C ARG A 199 -4.12 -5.61 -17.68
N LYS A 200 -3.92 -4.58 -18.50
CA LYS A 200 -2.63 -3.90 -18.65
C LYS A 200 -2.24 -3.16 -17.36
N ASN A 201 -3.20 -2.50 -16.69
CA ASN A 201 -2.97 -1.89 -15.38
C ASN A 201 -2.54 -2.93 -14.32
N ASN A 202 -3.15 -4.12 -14.32
CA ASN A 202 -2.71 -5.21 -13.45
C ASN A 202 -1.26 -5.62 -13.72
N GLN A 203 -0.84 -5.68 -14.99
CA GLN A 203 0.55 -5.98 -15.34
C GLN A 203 1.52 -4.89 -14.86
N LEU A 204 1.14 -3.61 -14.93
CA LEU A 204 1.96 -2.50 -14.41
C LEU A 204 2.12 -2.53 -12.88
N LEU A 205 1.18 -3.14 -12.17
CA LEU A 205 1.23 -3.26 -10.69
C LEU A 205 2.09 -4.44 -10.22
N ILE A 206 2.54 -5.32 -11.12
CA ILE A 206 3.47 -6.40 -10.77
C ILE A 206 4.85 -5.80 -10.55
N GLN A 207 5.43 -6.10 -9.39
CA GLN A 207 6.73 -5.59 -8.99
C GLN A 207 7.63 -6.74 -8.53
N PRO A 208 8.86 -6.86 -9.06
CA PRO A 208 9.82 -7.85 -8.58
C PRO A 208 10.19 -7.64 -7.11
N GLN A 209 10.53 -8.72 -6.43
CA GLN A 209 11.02 -8.67 -5.06
C GLN A 209 12.33 -7.86 -4.99
N TYR A 210 12.52 -7.09 -3.93
CA TYR A 210 13.69 -6.23 -3.70
C TYR A 210 13.95 -5.17 -4.79
N SER A 211 12.90 -4.79 -5.53
CA SER A 211 12.98 -3.78 -6.58
C SER A 211 12.04 -2.59 -6.25
N PRO A 212 12.39 -1.76 -5.26
CA PRO A 212 11.60 -0.59 -4.94
C PRO A 212 11.65 0.43 -6.08
N MET A 213 10.51 1.10 -6.32
CA MET A 213 10.37 2.10 -7.37
C MET A 213 10.22 3.49 -6.73
N PRO A 214 11.02 4.49 -7.11
CA PRO A 214 10.85 5.87 -6.68
C PRO A 214 9.47 6.42 -7.03
N VAL A 215 8.95 7.35 -6.20
CA VAL A 215 7.58 7.84 -6.35
C VAL A 215 7.31 8.53 -7.68
N GLY A 216 8.29 9.27 -8.24
CA GLY A 216 8.16 9.89 -9.56
C GLY A 216 7.95 8.87 -10.67
N GLU A 217 8.69 7.75 -10.62
CA GLU A 217 8.55 6.65 -11.56
C GLU A 217 7.19 5.94 -11.41
N GLN A 218 6.75 5.71 -10.17
CA GLN A 218 5.42 5.15 -9.91
C GLN A 218 4.32 6.01 -10.54
N ILE A 219 4.39 7.32 -10.39
CA ILE A 219 3.41 8.25 -10.95
C ILE A 219 3.45 8.24 -12.48
N ALA A 220 4.64 8.28 -13.08
CA ALA A 220 4.80 8.29 -14.53
C ALA A 220 4.21 7.01 -15.18
N ILE A 221 4.52 5.84 -14.61
CA ILE A 221 3.99 4.58 -15.17
C ILE A 221 2.50 4.39 -14.91
N LEU A 222 1.98 4.80 -13.75
CA LEU A 222 0.54 4.78 -13.47
C LEU A 222 -0.22 5.74 -14.38
N TYR A 223 0.37 6.89 -14.74
CA TYR A 223 -0.19 7.80 -15.73
C TYR A 223 -0.39 7.10 -17.07
N CYS A 224 0.62 6.35 -17.54
CA CYS A 224 0.50 5.58 -18.79
C CYS A 224 -0.68 4.59 -18.75
N GLY A 225 -0.88 3.91 -17.63
CA GLY A 225 -1.96 2.95 -17.45
C GLY A 225 -3.35 3.61 -17.40
N THR A 226 -3.51 4.65 -16.56
CA THR A 226 -4.80 5.32 -16.35
C THR A 226 -5.25 6.13 -17.58
N HIS A 227 -4.31 6.63 -18.40
CA HIS A 227 -4.59 7.39 -19.61
C HIS A 227 -4.56 6.53 -20.90
N SER A 228 -4.57 5.19 -20.75
CA SER A 228 -4.65 4.25 -21.88
C SER A 228 -3.51 4.37 -22.91
N LEU A 229 -2.32 4.84 -22.51
CA LEU A 229 -1.17 4.98 -23.41
C LEU A 229 -0.57 3.64 -23.84
N LEU A 230 -0.99 2.55 -23.18
CA LEU A 230 -0.60 1.17 -23.50
C LEU A 230 -1.53 0.48 -24.50
N ARG A 231 -2.45 1.20 -25.14
CA ARG A 231 -3.48 0.60 -26.01
C ARG A 231 -2.89 -0.35 -27.06
N ASP A 232 -1.82 0.06 -27.71
CA ASP A 232 -1.20 -0.68 -28.81
C ASP A 232 -0.10 -1.66 -28.35
N VAL A 233 0.15 -1.77 -27.03
CA VAL A 233 1.14 -2.68 -26.46
C VAL A 233 0.46 -4.02 -26.13
N PRO A 234 0.93 -5.16 -26.65
CA PRO A 234 0.39 -6.46 -26.28
C PRO A 234 0.54 -6.76 -24.78
N LEU A 235 -0.43 -7.46 -24.20
CA LEU A 235 -0.46 -7.72 -22.75
C LEU A 235 0.84 -8.36 -22.22
N HIS A 236 1.39 -9.32 -22.94
CA HIS A 236 2.63 -10.02 -22.56
C HIS A 236 3.90 -9.16 -22.71
N LYS A 237 3.79 -7.96 -23.32
CA LYS A 237 4.88 -7.00 -23.52
C LYS A 237 4.81 -5.78 -22.58
N VAL A 238 3.79 -5.71 -21.73
CA VAL A 238 3.61 -4.57 -20.82
C VAL A 238 4.80 -4.40 -19.87
N GLN A 239 5.38 -5.49 -19.37
CA GLN A 239 6.56 -5.43 -18.49
C GLN A 239 7.82 -4.96 -19.24
N ASP A 240 8.01 -5.40 -20.49
CA ASP A 240 9.11 -4.94 -21.34
C ASP A 240 8.95 -3.44 -21.66
N PHE A 241 7.73 -3.01 -21.98
CA PHE A 241 7.40 -1.59 -22.16
C PHE A 241 7.73 -0.78 -20.90
N GLN A 242 7.25 -1.22 -19.73
CA GLN A 242 7.50 -0.53 -18.46
C GLN A 242 9.00 -0.32 -18.21
N LYS A 243 9.81 -1.36 -18.44
CA LYS A 243 11.25 -1.29 -18.27
C LYS A 243 11.87 -0.26 -19.20
N SER A 244 11.58 -0.35 -20.50
CA SER A 244 12.14 0.57 -21.52
C SER A 244 11.68 2.01 -21.28
N PHE A 245 10.40 2.22 -20.93
CA PHE A 245 9.86 3.54 -20.61
C PHE A 245 10.58 4.19 -19.43
N LEU A 246 10.75 3.44 -18.33
CA LEU A 246 11.43 3.97 -17.14
C LEU A 246 12.92 4.20 -17.38
N GLU A 247 13.59 3.40 -18.21
CA GLU A 247 14.98 3.62 -18.60
C GLU A 247 15.12 4.95 -19.37
N MET A 248 14.24 5.23 -20.34
CA MET A 248 14.23 6.50 -21.08
C MET A 248 13.91 7.69 -20.15
N MET A 249 12.91 7.53 -19.27
CA MET A 249 12.57 8.58 -18.30
C MET A 249 13.73 8.94 -17.37
N ARG A 250 14.51 7.95 -16.91
CA ARG A 250 15.70 8.17 -16.09
C ARG A 250 16.85 8.84 -16.85
N ALA A 251 17.05 8.41 -18.10
CA ALA A 251 18.15 8.91 -18.92
C ALA A 251 17.94 10.37 -19.36
N ASP A 252 16.74 10.67 -19.86
CA ASP A 252 16.49 11.92 -20.57
C ASP A 252 15.60 12.91 -19.80
N HIS A 253 14.77 12.42 -18.87
CA HIS A 253 13.72 13.20 -18.22
C HIS A 253 13.72 13.11 -16.68
N GLN A 254 14.89 12.87 -16.07
CA GLN A 254 14.98 12.80 -14.61
C GLN A 254 14.56 14.12 -13.95
N LYS A 255 15.09 15.26 -14.40
CA LYS A 255 14.89 16.56 -13.74
C LYS A 255 13.59 17.24 -14.13
N ASP A 256 13.21 17.14 -15.39
CA ASP A 256 12.06 17.85 -15.95
C ASP A 256 10.73 17.09 -15.75
N VAL A 257 10.78 15.77 -15.48
CA VAL A 257 9.60 14.96 -15.21
C VAL A 257 9.65 14.26 -13.85
N LEU A 258 10.60 13.34 -13.62
CA LEU A 258 10.56 12.46 -12.44
C LEU A 258 10.72 13.25 -11.12
N ASP A 259 11.63 14.21 -11.06
CA ASP A 259 11.84 15.05 -9.88
C ASP A 259 10.66 16.01 -9.67
N VAL A 260 10.06 16.54 -10.74
CA VAL A 260 8.87 17.39 -10.69
C VAL A 260 7.67 16.60 -10.15
N LEU A 261 7.43 15.39 -10.66
CA LEU A 261 6.39 14.51 -10.13
C LEU A 261 6.61 14.18 -8.65
N SER A 262 7.86 13.90 -8.27
CA SER A 262 8.23 13.60 -6.88
C SER A 262 8.02 14.78 -5.94
N SER A 263 8.11 16.02 -6.45
CA SER A 263 7.79 17.23 -5.67
C SER A 263 6.29 17.47 -5.46
N GLY A 264 5.44 16.64 -6.05
CA GLY A 264 3.98 16.75 -5.97
C GLY A 264 3.34 17.59 -7.06
N VAL A 265 4.11 18.01 -8.06
CA VAL A 265 3.63 18.83 -9.20
C VAL A 265 3.35 17.92 -10.40
N ILE A 266 2.23 18.17 -11.08
CA ILE A 266 1.91 17.60 -12.39
C ILE A 266 1.19 18.69 -13.20
N ASN A 267 1.76 19.03 -14.34
CA ASN A 267 1.28 20.06 -15.27
C ASN A 267 1.26 19.52 -16.71
N ASP A 268 0.77 20.31 -17.63
CA ASP A 268 0.59 19.91 -19.04
C ASP A 268 1.93 19.64 -19.74
N ASP A 269 3.02 20.34 -19.38
CA ASP A 269 4.34 20.09 -19.96
C ASP A 269 4.86 18.70 -19.56
N VAL A 270 4.72 18.34 -18.28
CA VAL A 270 5.12 17.03 -17.75
C VAL A 270 4.30 15.91 -18.40
N THR A 271 2.99 16.10 -18.52
CA THR A 271 2.12 15.08 -19.13
C THR A 271 2.40 14.92 -20.63
N ALA A 272 2.66 16.00 -21.37
CA ALA A 272 3.03 15.94 -22.78
C ALA A 272 4.33 15.17 -23.02
N ILE A 273 5.33 15.34 -22.14
CA ILE A 273 6.57 14.56 -22.21
C ILE A 273 6.31 13.08 -21.94
N ILE A 274 5.53 12.74 -20.89
CA ILE A 274 5.16 11.35 -20.58
C ILE A 274 4.46 10.71 -21.77
N GLU A 275 3.50 11.39 -22.37
CA GLU A 275 2.73 10.89 -23.53
C GLU A 275 3.63 10.67 -24.73
N LYS A 276 4.55 11.58 -25.02
CA LYS A 276 5.51 11.45 -26.10
C LYS A 276 6.44 10.25 -25.89
N VAL A 277 7.08 10.17 -24.72
CA VAL A 277 7.99 9.06 -24.41
C VAL A 277 7.26 7.72 -24.40
N ALA A 278 6.02 7.68 -23.91
CA ALA A 278 5.20 6.47 -23.97
C ALA A 278 4.89 6.05 -25.42
N ALA A 279 4.54 7.01 -26.28
CA ALA A 279 4.29 6.74 -27.69
C ALA A 279 5.54 6.22 -28.42
N ASP A 280 6.69 6.84 -28.18
CA ASP A 280 7.98 6.43 -28.75
C ASP A 280 8.39 5.03 -28.26
N THR A 281 8.23 4.76 -26.96
CA THR A 281 8.51 3.46 -26.36
C THR A 281 7.56 2.36 -26.87
N ALA A 282 6.31 2.69 -27.17
CA ALA A 282 5.33 1.72 -27.67
C ALA A 282 5.58 1.28 -29.11
N GLN A 283 6.29 2.07 -29.93
CA GLN A 283 6.50 1.77 -31.36
C GLN A 283 7.08 0.36 -31.64
N PRO A 284 8.14 -0.09 -30.93
CA PRO A 284 8.71 -1.43 -31.17
C PRO A 284 7.79 -2.59 -30.77
N PHE A 285 6.77 -2.32 -29.94
CA PHE A 285 5.85 -3.33 -29.43
C PHE A 285 4.55 -3.42 -30.21
N LYS A 286 4.29 -2.48 -31.15
CA LYS A 286 3.11 -2.53 -31.99
C LYS A 286 3.16 -3.80 -32.85
N VAL A 287 2.08 -4.58 -32.81
CA VAL A 287 1.91 -5.71 -33.73
C VAL A 287 1.68 -5.10 -35.11
N ASN A 288 2.61 -5.31 -36.02
CA ASN A 288 2.34 -5.07 -37.44
C ASN A 288 1.23 -6.04 -37.85
N GLU A 289 0.02 -5.52 -38.12
CA GLU A 289 -1.08 -6.29 -38.71
C GLU A 289 -0.69 -6.87 -40.06
#